data_c89b811b2fddf83b2da6478391c3512c
#
_entry.id   c89b811b2fddf83b2da6478391c3512c
#
_cell.length_a   1.000
_cell.length_b   1.000
_cell.length_c   1.000
_cell.angle_alpha   90.00
_cell.angle_beta   90.00
_cell.angle_gamma   90.00
#
_symmetry.space_group_name_H-M   'P 1'
#
loop_
_entity.id
_entity.type
_entity.pdbx_description
1 polymer ?
#
loop_
_entity_poly.entity_id
_entity_poly.type
_entity_poly.pdbx_seq_one_letter_code
_entity_poly.pdbx_strand_id
1 'polypeptide(L)'
;MSGVRLEASVHIINGLVTAVQNIYNCVERAGLKVRDLVLEPLASSYAVLDDEEKEVGVALVDIGGGTTDIAVFEERTIRHTAVIGIAGQKVTDDIRKGLGILGEQAERLKREYGCAVVSHILRDEVIQLPGLAGRKPREIQKSVLARVIQPRLEEILEFSLAEIKRSGYARHLSAGVVLTGGGSMTNGTRELAEEIFGMPVKIGMPIGFGAGLVKEVESPVFSTAVGLVLYAFRNHEKSSLLSYIEEQQEIEIPEEIEEPEMNDDKKANIFGKMKEWFEQL
;
A
#
# COMPACT_ATOMS: atom_id res chain seq x y z
N MET A 1 5.88 31.73 7.79
CA MET A 1 4.49 31.88 8.25
C MET A 1 4.52 32.30 9.70
N SER A 2 3.80 33.34 10.06
CA SER A 2 3.61 33.77 11.46
C SER A 2 2.13 33.65 11.78
N GLY A 3 1.80 33.08 12.92
CA GLY A 3 0.40 32.88 13.34
C GLY A 3 0.33 32.72 14.86
N VAL A 4 -0.82 33.03 15.44
CA VAL A 4 -1.08 32.93 16.90
C VAL A 4 -1.51 31.49 17.26
N ARG A 5 -1.99 30.69 16.29
CA ARG A 5 -2.45 29.30 16.46
C ARG A 5 -2.04 28.44 15.28
N LEU A 6 -1.47 27.28 15.57
CA LEU A 6 -1.14 26.25 14.59
C LEU A 6 -1.98 25.00 14.91
N GLU A 7 -2.69 24.50 13.91
CA GLU A 7 -3.40 23.21 13.97
C GLU A 7 -2.75 22.24 12.98
N ALA A 8 -2.47 21.02 13.42
CA ALA A 8 -1.93 19.97 12.59
C ALA A 8 -2.80 18.71 12.69
N SER A 9 -3.14 18.12 11.54
CA SER A 9 -3.76 16.78 11.46
C SER A 9 -2.68 15.77 11.15
N VAL A 10 -2.54 14.75 12.00
CA VAL A 10 -1.47 13.75 11.87
C VAL A 10 -2.08 12.36 11.71
N HIS A 11 -1.66 11.65 10.64
CA HIS A 11 -2.00 10.23 10.46
C HIS A 11 -0.88 9.37 11.06
N ILE A 12 -1.21 8.57 12.09
CA ILE A 12 -0.25 7.72 12.80
C ILE A 12 -0.47 6.27 12.39
N ILE A 13 0.61 5.63 11.93
CA ILE A 13 0.60 4.23 11.52
C ILE A 13 1.46 3.43 12.49
N ASN A 14 0.87 2.41 13.10
CA ASN A 14 1.55 1.51 14.01
C ASN A 14 1.82 0.16 13.34
N GLY A 15 3.02 -0.37 13.55
CA GLY A 15 3.42 -1.70 13.09
C GLY A 15 3.82 -2.62 14.24
N LEU A 16 3.80 -3.94 13.98
CA LEU A 16 4.32 -4.91 14.92
C LEU A 16 5.83 -4.80 15.01
N VAL A 17 6.37 -4.55 16.20
CA VAL A 17 7.81 -4.44 16.46
C VAL A 17 8.57 -5.68 15.97
N THR A 18 8.00 -6.87 16.16
CA THR A 18 8.60 -8.15 15.72
C THR A 18 8.71 -8.24 14.20
N ALA A 19 7.73 -7.73 13.43
CA ALA A 19 7.77 -7.71 11.98
C ALA A 19 8.87 -6.76 11.48
N VAL A 20 8.95 -5.57 12.07
CA VAL A 20 9.99 -4.58 11.80
C VAL A 20 11.38 -5.17 12.09
N GLN A 21 11.57 -5.78 13.27
CA GLN A 21 12.84 -6.40 13.66
C GLN A 21 13.24 -7.53 12.70
N ASN A 22 12.27 -8.31 12.20
CA ASN A 22 12.56 -9.37 11.24
C ASN A 22 13.08 -8.80 9.91
N ILE A 23 12.56 -7.67 9.44
CA ILE A 23 13.07 -6.99 8.22
C ILE A 23 14.53 -6.58 8.45
N TYR A 24 14.83 -5.90 9.57
CA TYR A 24 16.20 -5.51 9.91
C TYR A 24 17.14 -6.72 9.93
N ASN A 25 16.77 -7.79 10.66
CA ASN A 25 17.58 -8.99 10.78
C ASN A 25 17.83 -9.68 9.42
N CYS A 26 16.83 -9.71 8.52
CA CYS A 26 16.98 -10.30 7.20
C CYS A 26 17.96 -9.51 6.32
N VAL A 27 17.86 -8.18 6.33
CA VAL A 27 18.71 -7.29 5.54
C VAL A 27 20.15 -7.32 6.06
N GLU A 28 20.35 -7.28 7.38
CA GLU A 28 21.67 -7.37 8.01
C GLU A 28 22.35 -8.71 7.77
N ARG A 29 21.60 -9.83 7.79
CA ARG A 29 22.14 -11.17 7.43
C ARG A 29 22.55 -11.25 5.97
N ALA A 30 21.96 -10.45 5.08
CA ALA A 30 22.41 -10.32 3.71
C ALA A 30 23.64 -9.39 3.54
N GLY A 31 24.21 -8.87 4.64
CA GLY A 31 25.36 -7.96 4.63
C GLY A 31 25.03 -6.53 4.23
N LEU A 32 23.75 -6.17 4.26
CA LEU A 32 23.25 -4.83 3.90
C LEU A 32 22.80 -4.07 5.16
N LYS A 33 22.67 -2.76 5.03
CA LYS A 33 22.13 -1.89 6.10
C LYS A 33 20.78 -1.34 5.70
N VAL A 34 19.82 -1.37 6.62
CA VAL A 34 18.54 -0.69 6.45
C VAL A 34 18.78 0.80 6.69
N ARG A 35 18.42 1.62 5.71
CA ARG A 35 18.46 3.07 5.83
C ARG A 35 17.15 3.60 6.41
N ASP A 36 16.03 3.10 5.89
CA ASP A 36 14.69 3.55 6.27
C ASP A 36 13.66 2.44 6.05
N LEU A 37 12.51 2.55 6.69
CA LEU A 37 11.34 1.69 6.50
C LEU A 37 10.21 2.50 5.89
N VAL A 38 9.64 2.00 4.82
CA VAL A 38 8.56 2.65 4.10
C VAL A 38 7.33 1.77 4.11
N LEU A 39 6.17 2.34 4.39
CA LEU A 39 4.91 1.63 4.30
C LEU A 39 4.63 1.22 2.84
N GLU A 40 4.24 -0.02 2.63
CA GLU A 40 4.05 -0.60 1.30
C GLU A 40 3.13 0.24 0.39
N PRO A 41 1.89 0.61 0.78
CA PRO A 41 1.02 1.44 -0.07
C PRO A 41 1.55 2.86 -0.28
N LEU A 42 2.35 3.40 0.65
CA LEU A 42 3.04 4.67 0.42
C LEU A 42 4.10 4.51 -0.67
N ALA A 43 4.92 3.45 -0.62
CA ALA A 43 5.90 3.16 -1.64
C ALA A 43 5.22 3.00 -3.01
N SER A 44 4.23 2.12 -3.13
CA SER A 44 3.47 1.89 -4.38
C SER A 44 2.88 3.18 -4.94
N SER A 45 2.43 4.10 -4.08
CA SER A 45 1.90 5.40 -4.50
C SER A 45 2.90 6.29 -5.24
N TYR A 46 4.20 6.17 -4.94
CA TYR A 46 5.25 6.91 -5.65
C TYR A 46 5.44 6.42 -7.08
N ALA A 47 5.11 5.16 -7.35
CA ALA A 47 5.28 4.55 -8.65
C ALA A 47 4.04 4.71 -9.55
N VAL A 48 2.82 4.74 -8.99
CA VAL A 48 1.59 4.55 -9.77
C VAL A 48 0.58 5.70 -9.68
N LEU A 49 0.79 6.68 -8.79
CA LEU A 49 -0.09 7.83 -8.65
C LEU A 49 0.59 9.12 -9.05
N ASP A 50 -0.12 9.94 -9.81
CA ASP A 50 0.27 11.30 -10.12
C ASP A 50 -0.05 12.25 -8.95
N ASP A 51 0.69 13.36 -8.86
CA ASP A 51 0.46 14.37 -7.82
C ASP A 51 -0.92 15.04 -7.95
N GLU A 52 -1.46 15.14 -9.17
CA GLU A 52 -2.81 15.65 -9.44
C GLU A 52 -3.88 14.71 -8.88
N GLU A 53 -3.73 13.39 -9.07
CA GLU A 53 -4.65 12.39 -8.49
C GLU A 53 -4.66 12.46 -6.95
N LYS A 54 -3.47 12.60 -6.34
CA LYS A 54 -3.35 12.75 -4.88
C LYS A 54 -3.97 14.05 -4.36
N GLU A 55 -3.98 15.10 -5.18
CA GLU A 55 -4.57 16.39 -4.82
C GLU A 55 -6.09 16.33 -4.80
N VAL A 56 -6.71 15.81 -5.86
CA VAL A 56 -8.17 15.77 -6.02
C VAL A 56 -8.86 14.61 -5.31
N GLY A 57 -8.07 13.72 -4.72
CA GLY A 57 -8.55 12.54 -3.98
C GLY A 57 -8.56 11.25 -4.81
N VAL A 58 -7.80 10.26 -4.33
CA VAL A 58 -7.66 8.93 -4.94
C VAL A 58 -7.51 7.85 -3.87
N ALA A 59 -8.08 6.68 -4.11
CA ALA A 59 -7.75 5.47 -3.35
C ALA A 59 -6.81 4.58 -4.16
N LEU A 60 -5.71 4.18 -3.57
CA LEU A 60 -4.82 3.15 -4.08
C LEU A 60 -5.19 1.82 -3.43
N VAL A 61 -5.36 0.78 -4.23
CA VAL A 61 -5.60 -0.61 -3.80
C VAL A 61 -4.55 -1.50 -4.46
N ASP A 62 -3.59 -1.96 -3.68
CA ASP A 62 -2.51 -2.84 -4.11
C ASP A 62 -2.87 -4.29 -3.76
N ILE A 63 -3.27 -5.07 -4.77
CA ILE A 63 -3.65 -6.48 -4.60
C ILE A 63 -2.43 -7.34 -4.81
N GLY A 64 -1.72 -7.63 -3.73
CA GLY A 64 -0.53 -8.46 -3.72
C GLY A 64 -0.81 -9.97 -3.77
N GLY A 65 0.15 -10.77 -3.29
CA GLY A 65 -0.01 -12.21 -3.11
C GLY A 65 -0.73 -12.55 -1.80
N GLY A 66 -0.27 -12.02 -0.68
CA GLY A 66 -0.77 -12.31 0.66
C GLY A 66 -1.69 -11.26 1.24
N THR A 67 -1.45 -10.01 0.92
CA THR A 67 -2.18 -8.83 1.42
C THR A 67 -2.78 -8.01 0.29
N THR A 68 -3.84 -7.29 0.61
CA THR A 68 -4.36 -6.19 -0.18
C THR A 68 -4.19 -4.93 0.66
N ASP A 69 -3.37 -4.03 0.17
CA ASP A 69 -2.97 -2.81 0.86
C ASP A 69 -3.71 -1.61 0.27
N ILE A 70 -4.26 -0.77 1.17
CA ILE A 70 -5.12 0.34 0.78
C ILE A 70 -4.53 1.62 1.34
N ALA A 71 -4.48 2.67 0.51
CA ALA A 71 -4.19 4.02 0.94
C ALA A 71 -5.14 5.01 0.29
N VAL A 72 -5.64 5.95 1.06
CA VAL A 72 -6.48 7.05 0.59
C VAL A 72 -5.70 8.34 0.68
N PHE A 73 -5.66 9.06 -0.43
CA PHE A 73 -4.98 10.35 -0.54
C PHE A 73 -6.01 11.45 -0.85
N GLU A 74 -5.80 12.61 -0.26
CA GLU A 74 -6.51 13.87 -0.54
C GLU A 74 -5.58 15.03 -0.20
N GLU A 75 -5.61 16.09 -0.97
CA GLU A 75 -4.74 17.26 -0.81
C GLU A 75 -3.25 16.87 -0.71
N ARG A 76 -2.83 15.90 -1.56
CA ARG A 76 -1.46 15.33 -1.63
C ARG A 76 -1.01 14.64 -0.35
N THR A 77 -1.92 14.42 0.60
CA THR A 77 -1.62 13.83 1.92
C THR A 77 -2.33 12.50 2.06
N ILE A 78 -1.65 11.54 2.68
CA ILE A 78 -2.26 10.26 3.03
C ILE A 78 -3.24 10.48 4.20
N ARG A 79 -4.49 10.09 4.01
CA ARG A 79 -5.58 10.28 4.96
C ARG A 79 -5.95 9.00 5.69
N HIS A 80 -5.81 7.87 5.01
CA HIS A 80 -6.15 6.56 5.58
C HIS A 80 -5.28 5.48 4.98
N THR A 81 -4.96 4.46 5.78
CA THR A 81 -4.31 3.23 5.34
C THR A 81 -4.97 2.03 5.99
N ALA A 82 -5.06 0.93 5.25
CA ALA A 82 -5.55 -0.33 5.75
C ALA A 82 -4.83 -1.50 5.06
N VAL A 83 -4.77 -2.64 5.73
CA VAL A 83 -4.21 -3.88 5.19
C VAL A 83 -5.23 -5.00 5.40
N ILE A 84 -5.57 -5.68 4.31
CA ILE A 84 -6.48 -6.82 4.31
C ILE A 84 -5.65 -8.08 4.07
N GLY A 85 -5.76 -9.09 4.94
CA GLY A 85 -5.01 -10.36 4.86
C GLY A 85 -5.59 -11.35 3.84
N ILE A 86 -6.19 -10.85 2.76
CA ILE A 86 -6.77 -11.64 1.67
C ILE A 86 -6.34 -11.02 0.34
N ALA A 87 -5.73 -11.82 -0.55
CA ALA A 87 -5.22 -11.35 -1.83
C ALA A 87 -5.07 -12.51 -2.83
N GLY A 88 -4.22 -12.36 -3.84
CA GLY A 88 -4.07 -13.26 -4.97
C GLY A 88 -3.80 -14.72 -4.62
N GLN A 89 -3.15 -15.02 -3.49
CA GLN A 89 -2.93 -16.40 -3.03
C GLN A 89 -4.24 -17.12 -2.68
N LYS A 90 -5.24 -16.40 -2.17
CA LYS A 90 -6.54 -16.99 -1.86
C LYS A 90 -7.28 -17.41 -3.14
N VAL A 91 -7.17 -16.62 -4.20
CA VAL A 91 -7.68 -17.00 -5.53
C VAL A 91 -7.03 -18.31 -6.00
N THR A 92 -5.70 -18.43 -5.86
CA THR A 92 -4.96 -19.65 -6.20
C THR A 92 -5.41 -20.84 -5.35
N ASP A 93 -5.62 -20.64 -4.05
CA ASP A 93 -6.11 -21.69 -3.14
C ASP A 93 -7.52 -22.16 -3.51
N ASP A 94 -8.41 -21.24 -3.92
CA ASP A 94 -9.76 -21.60 -4.36
C ASP A 94 -9.74 -22.39 -5.68
N ILE A 95 -8.92 -21.99 -6.65
CA ILE A 95 -8.69 -22.75 -7.88
C ILE A 95 -8.15 -24.15 -7.55
N ARG A 96 -7.13 -24.22 -6.68
CA ARG A 96 -6.53 -25.50 -6.24
C ARG A 96 -7.58 -26.43 -5.65
N LYS A 97 -8.41 -25.92 -4.74
CA LYS A 97 -9.48 -26.69 -4.06
C LYS A 97 -10.61 -27.04 -5.02
N GLY A 98 -11.10 -26.06 -5.76
CA GLY A 98 -12.26 -26.22 -6.66
C GLY A 98 -11.97 -27.19 -7.82
N LEU A 99 -10.74 -27.16 -8.34
CA LEU A 99 -10.35 -28.05 -9.43
C LEU A 99 -9.59 -29.31 -8.98
N GLY A 100 -9.19 -29.42 -7.70
CA GLY A 100 -8.45 -30.56 -7.16
C GLY A 100 -7.10 -30.77 -7.85
N ILE A 101 -6.32 -29.71 -8.02
CA ILE A 101 -5.01 -29.67 -8.69
C ILE A 101 -3.91 -29.18 -7.74
N LEU A 102 -2.65 -29.20 -8.17
CA LEU A 102 -1.53 -28.68 -7.38
C LEU A 102 -1.54 -27.14 -7.35
N GLY A 103 -0.97 -26.56 -6.31
CA GLY A 103 -0.90 -25.10 -6.14
C GLY A 103 -0.19 -24.39 -7.30
N GLU A 104 0.93 -24.93 -7.77
CA GLU A 104 1.67 -24.39 -8.92
C GLU A 104 0.84 -24.40 -10.21
N GLN A 105 0.05 -25.47 -10.41
CA GLN A 105 -0.86 -25.57 -11.56
C GLN A 105 -2.00 -24.54 -11.46
N ALA A 106 -2.55 -24.36 -10.25
CA ALA A 106 -3.59 -23.38 -9.99
C ALA A 106 -3.09 -21.95 -10.23
N GLU A 107 -1.89 -21.63 -9.77
CA GLU A 107 -1.26 -20.31 -9.99
C GLU A 107 -1.01 -20.06 -11.48
N ARG A 108 -0.51 -21.05 -12.20
CA ARG A 108 -0.33 -20.94 -13.65
C ARG A 108 -1.65 -20.71 -14.36
N LEU A 109 -2.70 -21.47 -14.03
CA LEU A 109 -4.03 -21.31 -14.63
C LEU A 109 -4.61 -19.92 -14.35
N LYS A 110 -4.47 -19.42 -13.12
CA LYS A 110 -4.89 -18.06 -12.75
C LYS A 110 -4.22 -17.02 -13.65
N ARG A 111 -2.91 -17.13 -13.84
CA ARG A 111 -2.13 -16.16 -14.61
C ARG A 111 -2.36 -16.22 -16.11
N GLU A 112 -2.53 -17.43 -16.67
CA GLU A 112 -2.66 -17.64 -18.11
C GLU A 112 -4.10 -17.50 -18.61
N TYR A 113 -5.08 -17.98 -17.82
CA TYR A 113 -6.48 -18.10 -18.26
C TYR A 113 -7.46 -17.37 -17.34
N GLY A 114 -6.99 -16.77 -16.25
CA GLY A 114 -7.85 -16.12 -15.26
C GLY A 114 -8.73 -15.03 -15.87
N CYS A 115 -9.99 -15.02 -15.46
CA CYS A 115 -10.96 -13.98 -15.79
C CYS A 115 -11.80 -13.64 -14.55
N ALA A 116 -11.88 -12.36 -14.24
CA ALA A 116 -12.61 -11.83 -13.09
C ALA A 116 -14.13 -11.75 -13.32
N VAL A 117 -14.56 -11.73 -14.58
CA VAL A 117 -15.98 -11.56 -14.95
C VAL A 117 -16.39 -12.64 -15.93
N VAL A 118 -17.24 -13.57 -15.49
CA VAL A 118 -17.67 -14.73 -16.31
C VAL A 118 -18.35 -14.27 -17.61
N SER A 119 -19.17 -13.24 -17.57
CA SER A 119 -19.90 -12.70 -18.73
C SER A 119 -19.00 -12.10 -19.81
N HIS A 120 -17.74 -11.77 -19.49
CA HIS A 120 -16.77 -11.27 -20.46
C HIS A 120 -16.14 -12.37 -21.33
N ILE A 121 -16.41 -13.65 -21.03
CA ILE A 121 -15.89 -14.77 -21.80
C ILE A 121 -16.76 -14.96 -23.06
N LEU A 122 -16.33 -14.36 -24.17
CA LEU A 122 -17.03 -14.43 -25.46
C LEU A 122 -16.88 -15.80 -26.12
N ARG A 123 -15.75 -16.48 -25.90
CA ARG A 123 -15.47 -17.85 -26.37
C ARG A 123 -15.02 -18.68 -25.20
N ASP A 124 -15.73 -19.77 -24.93
CA ASP A 124 -15.44 -20.67 -23.82
C ASP A 124 -14.37 -21.69 -24.22
N GLU A 125 -13.13 -21.24 -24.12
CA GLU A 125 -11.96 -22.07 -24.47
C GLU A 125 -11.83 -23.26 -23.54
N VAL A 126 -11.38 -24.40 -24.11
CA VAL A 126 -11.08 -25.61 -23.35
C VAL A 126 -9.64 -25.56 -22.85
N ILE A 127 -9.47 -25.69 -21.53
CA ILE A 127 -8.18 -25.70 -20.84
C ILE A 127 -7.84 -27.14 -20.47
N GLN A 128 -6.65 -27.58 -20.85
CA GLN A 128 -6.13 -28.91 -20.48
C GLN A 128 -5.53 -28.88 -19.08
N LEU A 129 -6.07 -29.71 -18.18
CA LEU A 129 -5.52 -29.90 -16.84
C LEU A 129 -4.64 -31.15 -16.85
N PRO A 130 -3.37 -31.04 -16.42
CA PRO A 130 -2.51 -32.23 -16.33
C PRO A 130 -3.07 -33.22 -15.32
N GLY A 131 -2.94 -34.51 -15.64
CA GLY A 131 -3.35 -35.56 -14.72
C GLY A 131 -2.47 -35.61 -13.47
N LEU A 132 -3.06 -35.86 -12.32
CA LEU A 132 -2.37 -36.00 -11.05
C LEU A 132 -2.13 -37.49 -10.74
N ALA A 133 -0.92 -37.84 -10.26
CA ALA A 133 -0.58 -39.21 -9.82
C ALA A 133 -0.92 -40.32 -10.82
N GLY A 134 -0.54 -40.12 -12.08
CA GLY A 134 -0.77 -41.11 -13.15
C GLY A 134 -2.20 -41.13 -13.73
N ARG A 135 -3.08 -40.26 -13.27
CA ARG A 135 -4.42 -40.11 -13.85
C ARG A 135 -4.34 -39.42 -15.21
N LYS A 136 -5.33 -39.71 -16.09
CA LYS A 136 -5.42 -39.05 -17.38
C LYS A 136 -5.66 -37.54 -17.23
N PRO A 137 -5.12 -36.72 -18.15
CA PRO A 137 -5.48 -35.33 -18.26
C PRO A 137 -7.00 -35.14 -18.38
N ARG A 138 -7.52 -34.05 -17.88
CA ARG A 138 -8.95 -33.70 -18.01
C ARG A 138 -9.07 -32.28 -18.57
N GLU A 139 -10.22 -32.01 -19.14
CA GLU A 139 -10.55 -30.74 -19.73
C GLU A 139 -11.51 -29.95 -18.83
N ILE A 140 -11.35 -28.65 -18.79
CA ILE A 140 -12.34 -27.74 -18.22
C ILE A 140 -12.57 -26.58 -19.17
N GLN A 141 -13.74 -25.97 -19.09
CA GLN A 141 -14.02 -24.73 -19.79
C GLN A 141 -13.45 -23.53 -18.99
N LYS A 142 -13.00 -22.50 -19.69
CA LYS A 142 -12.51 -21.24 -19.09
C LYS A 142 -13.56 -20.59 -18.18
N SER A 143 -14.84 -20.70 -18.53
CA SER A 143 -15.95 -20.24 -17.70
C SER A 143 -16.02 -20.92 -16.33
N VAL A 144 -15.63 -22.22 -16.24
CA VAL A 144 -15.57 -22.93 -14.95
C VAL A 144 -14.47 -22.36 -14.08
N LEU A 145 -13.30 -22.05 -14.65
CA LEU A 145 -12.21 -21.38 -13.93
C LEU A 145 -12.64 -19.99 -13.45
N ALA A 146 -13.28 -19.20 -14.32
CA ALA A 146 -13.75 -17.87 -13.98
C ALA A 146 -14.79 -17.87 -12.86
N ARG A 147 -15.70 -18.84 -12.82
CA ARG A 147 -16.67 -19.00 -11.71
C ARG A 147 -16.03 -19.29 -10.36
N VAL A 148 -14.80 -19.79 -10.34
CA VAL A 148 -14.03 -19.96 -9.10
C VAL A 148 -13.31 -18.67 -8.74
N ILE A 149 -12.81 -17.92 -9.72
CA ILE A 149 -12.01 -16.70 -9.53
C ILE A 149 -12.89 -15.50 -9.12
N GLN A 150 -13.98 -15.28 -9.85
CA GLN A 150 -14.83 -14.08 -9.70
C GLN A 150 -15.29 -13.86 -8.27
N PRO A 151 -15.90 -14.81 -7.53
CA PRO A 151 -16.40 -14.57 -6.19
C PRO A 151 -15.29 -14.16 -5.21
N ARG A 152 -14.07 -14.66 -5.42
CA ARG A 152 -12.94 -14.29 -4.56
C ARG A 152 -12.43 -12.89 -4.86
N LEU A 153 -12.40 -12.48 -6.11
CA LEU A 153 -12.05 -11.10 -6.45
C LEU A 153 -13.13 -10.12 -6.02
N GLU A 154 -14.41 -10.48 -6.15
CA GLU A 154 -15.52 -9.72 -5.60
C GLU A 154 -15.34 -9.47 -4.10
N GLU A 155 -15.08 -10.52 -3.32
CA GLU A 155 -14.83 -10.41 -1.88
C GLU A 155 -13.66 -9.48 -1.55
N ILE A 156 -12.52 -9.58 -2.26
CA ILE A 156 -11.36 -8.69 -2.06
C ILE A 156 -11.73 -7.23 -2.33
N LEU A 157 -12.46 -6.97 -3.41
CA LEU A 157 -12.87 -5.63 -3.81
C LEU A 157 -13.94 -5.06 -2.87
N GLU A 158 -14.88 -5.89 -2.39
CA GLU A 158 -15.88 -5.49 -1.39
C GLU A 158 -15.24 -5.11 -0.05
N PHE A 159 -14.27 -5.89 0.43
CA PHE A 159 -13.51 -5.51 1.62
C PHE A 159 -12.73 -4.22 1.40
N SER A 160 -12.14 -4.03 0.22
CA SER A 160 -11.45 -2.80 -0.13
C SER A 160 -12.40 -1.60 -0.12
N LEU A 161 -13.60 -1.76 -0.68
CA LEU A 161 -14.64 -0.73 -0.64
C LEU A 161 -15.08 -0.41 0.80
N ALA A 162 -15.21 -1.43 1.65
CA ALA A 162 -15.58 -1.24 3.05
C ALA A 162 -14.52 -0.41 3.79
N GLU A 163 -13.24 -0.66 3.55
CA GLU A 163 -12.14 0.13 4.11
C GLU A 163 -12.11 1.57 3.57
N ILE A 164 -12.33 1.75 2.27
CA ILE A 164 -12.44 3.08 1.66
C ILE A 164 -13.62 3.86 2.28
N LYS A 165 -14.77 3.22 2.48
CA LYS A 165 -15.91 3.85 3.16
C LYS A 165 -15.61 4.18 4.62
N ARG A 166 -14.91 3.28 5.34
CA ARG A 166 -14.51 3.48 6.74
C ARG A 166 -13.55 4.66 6.92
N SER A 167 -12.75 4.99 5.91
CA SER A 167 -11.88 6.16 5.94
C SER A 167 -12.64 7.48 6.12
N GLY A 168 -13.91 7.53 5.73
CA GLY A 168 -14.71 8.76 5.68
C GLY A 168 -14.50 9.58 4.40
N TYR A 169 -13.51 9.25 3.58
CA TYR A 169 -13.12 10.01 2.39
C TYR A 169 -13.71 9.47 1.07
N ALA A 170 -14.54 8.43 1.11
CA ALA A 170 -15.09 7.81 -0.10
C ALA A 170 -15.80 8.78 -1.07
N ARG A 171 -16.35 9.90 -0.56
CA ARG A 171 -17.02 10.94 -1.37
C ARG A 171 -16.07 11.98 -1.94
N HIS A 172 -14.80 11.96 -1.54
CA HIS A 172 -13.76 12.92 -1.90
C HIS A 172 -12.81 12.35 -2.96
N LEU A 173 -13.06 11.14 -3.46
CA LEU A 173 -12.22 10.45 -4.43
C LEU A 173 -12.58 10.85 -5.86
N SER A 174 -12.29 12.08 -6.25
CA SER A 174 -12.61 12.59 -7.59
C SER A 174 -11.82 11.86 -8.69
N ALA A 175 -10.61 11.40 -8.41
CA ALA A 175 -9.83 10.57 -9.31
C ALA A 175 -10.21 9.07 -9.26
N GLY A 176 -11.13 8.67 -8.35
CA GLY A 176 -11.59 7.29 -8.22
C GLY A 176 -10.57 6.38 -7.55
N VAL A 177 -10.40 5.17 -8.10
CA VAL A 177 -9.54 4.12 -7.54
C VAL A 177 -8.45 3.72 -8.53
N VAL A 178 -7.24 3.57 -8.03
CA VAL A 178 -6.12 2.99 -8.76
C VAL A 178 -5.84 1.60 -8.20
N LEU A 179 -5.99 0.58 -9.03
CA LEU A 179 -5.61 -0.80 -8.69
C LEU A 179 -4.18 -1.06 -9.14
N THR A 180 -3.39 -1.71 -8.30
CA THR A 180 -2.05 -2.18 -8.66
C THR A 180 -1.77 -3.55 -8.04
N GLY A 181 -0.54 -4.02 -8.13
CA GLY A 181 -0.17 -5.37 -7.67
C GLY A 181 -0.55 -6.48 -8.65
N GLY A 182 -0.01 -7.67 -8.41
CA GLY A 182 -0.20 -8.82 -9.31
C GLY A 182 -1.66 -9.28 -9.44
N GLY A 183 -2.48 -9.09 -8.40
CA GLY A 183 -3.90 -9.44 -8.41
C GLY A 183 -4.73 -8.58 -9.36
N SER A 184 -4.34 -7.32 -9.57
CA SER A 184 -5.02 -6.39 -10.49
C SER A 184 -4.89 -6.80 -11.97
N MET A 185 -3.93 -7.66 -12.30
CA MET A 185 -3.64 -8.08 -13.67
C MET A 185 -4.59 -9.17 -14.20
N THR A 186 -5.44 -9.75 -13.35
CA THR A 186 -6.43 -10.72 -13.81
C THR A 186 -7.40 -10.02 -14.77
N ASN A 187 -7.60 -10.64 -15.95
CA ASN A 187 -8.45 -10.04 -16.99
C ASN A 187 -9.87 -9.76 -16.46
N GLY A 188 -10.39 -8.56 -16.68
CA GLY A 188 -11.70 -8.12 -16.21
C GLY A 188 -11.71 -7.58 -14.77
N THR A 189 -10.57 -7.52 -14.06
CA THR A 189 -10.53 -7.02 -12.68
C THR A 189 -10.89 -5.54 -12.60
N ARG A 190 -10.49 -4.73 -13.58
CA ARG A 190 -10.83 -3.31 -13.63
C ARG A 190 -12.35 -3.10 -13.73
N GLU A 191 -12.98 -3.79 -14.67
CA GLU A 191 -14.41 -3.69 -14.92
C GLU A 191 -15.23 -4.18 -13.70
N LEU A 192 -14.80 -5.29 -13.08
CA LEU A 192 -15.40 -5.77 -11.83
C LEU A 192 -15.27 -4.76 -10.70
N ALA A 193 -14.11 -4.12 -10.60
CA ALA A 193 -13.86 -3.09 -9.59
C ALA A 193 -14.70 -1.82 -9.84
N GLU A 194 -14.86 -1.39 -11.09
CA GLU A 194 -15.74 -0.26 -11.46
C GLU A 194 -17.20 -0.54 -11.05
N GLU A 195 -17.67 -1.76 -11.25
CA GLU A 195 -19.01 -2.18 -10.82
C GLU A 195 -19.18 -2.14 -9.31
N ILE A 196 -18.20 -2.69 -8.55
CA ILE A 196 -18.27 -2.78 -7.09
C ILE A 196 -18.07 -1.42 -6.42
N PHE A 197 -17.08 -0.65 -6.87
CA PHE A 197 -16.78 0.65 -6.26
C PHE A 197 -17.77 1.74 -6.66
N GLY A 198 -18.41 1.61 -7.83
CA GLY A 198 -19.30 2.64 -8.38
C GLY A 198 -18.58 3.94 -8.73
N MET A 199 -17.28 3.88 -9.01
CA MET A 199 -16.43 5.00 -9.38
C MET A 199 -15.37 4.57 -10.41
N PRO A 200 -14.74 5.52 -11.14
CA PRO A 200 -13.72 5.20 -12.14
C PRO A 200 -12.55 4.40 -11.53
N VAL A 201 -12.07 3.41 -12.28
CA VAL A 201 -10.93 2.58 -11.88
C VAL A 201 -9.89 2.55 -13.00
N LYS A 202 -8.63 2.77 -12.66
CA LYS A 202 -7.50 2.52 -13.56
C LYS A 202 -6.54 1.47 -12.99
N ILE A 203 -5.85 0.74 -13.86
CA ILE A 203 -4.72 -0.09 -13.46
C ILE A 203 -3.47 0.79 -13.41
N GLY A 204 -2.90 0.92 -12.20
CA GLY A 204 -1.66 1.64 -11.96
C GLY A 204 -0.45 0.81 -12.38
N MET A 205 0.32 1.34 -13.31
CA MET A 205 1.62 0.81 -13.70
C MET A 205 2.72 1.74 -13.22
N PRO A 206 3.90 1.23 -12.86
CA PRO A 206 5.03 2.07 -12.52
C PRO A 206 5.36 3.05 -13.64
N ILE A 207 5.45 4.33 -13.30
CA ILE A 207 5.81 5.45 -14.20
C ILE A 207 7.02 6.20 -13.62
N GLY A 208 7.60 7.10 -14.41
CA GLY A 208 8.67 8.00 -13.95
C GLY A 208 10.08 7.58 -14.33
N PHE A 209 10.22 6.68 -15.31
CA PHE A 209 11.51 6.29 -15.85
C PHE A 209 11.82 7.02 -17.15
N GLY A 210 13.06 7.56 -17.26
CA GLY A 210 13.51 8.24 -18.48
C GLY A 210 14.07 7.28 -19.55
N ALA A 211 14.86 6.29 -19.15
CA ALA A 211 15.51 5.34 -20.06
C ALA A 211 16.01 4.10 -19.28
N GLY A 212 16.36 3.02 -20.00
CA GLY A 212 16.92 1.79 -19.43
C GLY A 212 15.96 0.61 -19.47
N LEU A 213 15.93 -0.22 -18.42
CA LEU A 213 15.10 -1.44 -18.30
C LEU A 213 13.63 -1.15 -18.01
N VAL A 214 13.06 -0.08 -18.54
CA VAL A 214 11.69 0.40 -18.27
C VAL A 214 10.66 -0.68 -18.54
N LYS A 215 10.75 -1.36 -19.68
CA LYS A 215 9.79 -2.41 -20.09
C LYS A 215 9.76 -3.61 -19.15
N GLU A 216 10.85 -3.89 -18.45
CA GLU A 216 10.95 -5.05 -17.55
C GLU A 216 10.23 -4.77 -16.21
N VAL A 217 10.15 -3.52 -15.82
CA VAL A 217 9.54 -3.09 -14.54
C VAL A 217 8.20 -2.36 -14.72
N GLU A 218 7.75 -2.16 -15.95
CA GLU A 218 6.46 -1.56 -16.32
C GLU A 218 5.32 -2.58 -16.15
N SER A 219 5.14 -3.03 -14.92
CA SER A 219 4.07 -3.97 -14.55
C SER A 219 3.61 -3.68 -13.13
N PRO A 220 2.31 -3.80 -12.83
CA PRO A 220 1.77 -3.62 -11.48
C PRO A 220 2.46 -4.47 -10.41
N VAL A 221 3.05 -5.61 -10.78
CA VAL A 221 3.83 -6.47 -9.87
C VAL A 221 5.01 -5.75 -9.24
N PHE A 222 5.58 -4.74 -9.92
CA PHE A 222 6.78 -4.03 -9.48
C PHE A 222 6.48 -2.70 -8.79
N SER A 223 5.21 -2.35 -8.58
CA SER A 223 4.80 -1.03 -8.06
C SER A 223 5.49 -0.68 -6.75
N THR A 224 5.51 -1.59 -5.78
CA THR A 224 6.17 -1.37 -4.49
C THR A 224 7.69 -1.24 -4.65
N ALA A 225 8.32 -2.14 -5.43
CA ALA A 225 9.77 -2.12 -5.60
C ALA A 225 10.25 -0.84 -6.29
N VAL A 226 9.57 -0.45 -7.36
CA VAL A 226 9.83 0.80 -8.08
C VAL A 226 9.56 2.00 -7.18
N GLY A 227 8.45 1.97 -6.45
CA GLY A 227 8.08 3.01 -5.51
C GLY A 227 9.12 3.24 -4.41
N LEU A 228 9.71 2.17 -3.87
CA LEU A 228 10.82 2.27 -2.90
C LEU A 228 12.04 2.98 -3.48
N VAL A 229 12.38 2.69 -4.74
CA VAL A 229 13.49 3.36 -5.43
C VAL A 229 13.17 4.85 -5.62
N LEU A 230 11.98 5.18 -6.11
CA LEU A 230 11.57 6.58 -6.31
C LEU A 230 11.47 7.35 -4.99
N TYR A 231 10.97 6.72 -3.93
CA TYR A 231 10.95 7.28 -2.58
C TYR A 231 12.37 7.62 -2.10
N ALA A 232 13.31 6.69 -2.27
CA ALA A 232 14.69 6.90 -1.86
C ALA A 232 15.35 8.08 -2.59
N PHE A 233 15.14 8.21 -3.90
CA PHE A 233 15.66 9.33 -4.68
C PHE A 233 15.05 10.67 -4.23
N ARG A 234 13.73 10.77 -4.12
CA ARG A 234 13.05 12.01 -3.70
C ARG A 234 13.45 12.46 -2.29
N ASN A 235 13.64 11.52 -1.36
CA ASN A 235 14.05 11.86 0.00
C ASN A 235 15.55 12.17 0.10
N HIS A 236 16.39 11.60 -0.76
CA HIS A 236 17.79 11.97 -0.82
C HIS A 236 17.95 13.42 -1.28
N GLU A 237 17.23 13.84 -2.31
CA GLU A 237 17.24 15.21 -2.80
C GLU A 237 16.74 16.20 -1.72
N LYS A 238 15.68 15.87 -1.01
CA LYS A 238 15.18 16.70 0.11
C LYS A 238 16.19 16.82 1.25
N SER A 239 16.84 15.72 1.62
CA SER A 239 17.84 15.72 2.69
C SER A 239 19.07 16.55 2.32
N SER A 240 19.53 16.47 1.07
CA SER A 240 20.65 17.27 0.58
C SER A 240 20.32 18.75 0.47
N LEU A 241 19.07 19.08 0.11
CA LEU A 241 18.59 20.47 0.11
C LEU A 241 18.46 21.03 1.54
N LEU A 242 17.98 20.23 2.49
CA LEU A 242 17.86 20.66 3.89
C LEU A 242 19.24 20.87 4.53
N SER A 243 20.19 19.97 4.32
CA SER A 243 21.56 20.15 4.81
C SER A 243 22.24 21.38 4.20
N TYR A 244 22.00 21.65 2.91
CA TYR A 244 22.51 22.86 2.25
C TYR A 244 21.88 24.14 2.81
N ILE A 245 20.57 24.09 3.16
CA ILE A 245 19.88 25.24 3.79
C ILE A 245 20.33 25.43 5.24
N GLU A 246 20.57 24.35 5.99
CA GLU A 246 21.09 24.39 7.36
C GLU A 246 22.53 24.92 7.39
N GLU A 247 23.40 24.52 6.45
CA GLU A 247 24.73 25.09 6.31
C GLU A 247 24.75 26.59 5.93
N GLN A 248 23.71 27.07 5.24
CA GLN A 248 23.56 28.49 4.93
C GLN A 248 22.84 29.29 6.02
N GLN A 249 22.17 28.62 6.97
CA GLN A 249 21.48 29.21 8.12
C GLN A 249 22.25 29.01 9.44
N GLU A 250 23.58 28.97 9.45
CA GLU A 250 24.33 29.41 10.61
C GLU A 250 24.12 30.92 10.77
N ILE A 251 22.87 31.27 11.06
CA ILE A 251 22.53 32.60 11.61
C ILE A 251 23.09 32.56 13.04
N GLU A 252 24.05 33.46 13.30
CA GLU A 252 24.49 33.84 14.62
C GLU A 252 23.29 33.93 15.56
N ILE A 253 23.11 32.90 16.39
CA ILE A 253 22.23 33.01 17.54
C ILE A 253 22.95 34.05 18.45
N PRO A 254 22.36 35.21 18.73
CA PRO A 254 22.96 36.12 19.70
C PRO A 254 23.15 35.36 21.01
N GLU A 255 24.39 35.23 21.48
CA GLU A 255 24.65 34.82 22.85
C GLU A 255 23.89 35.77 23.77
N GLU A 256 23.29 35.19 24.84
CA GLU A 256 22.62 35.87 25.94
C GLU A 256 21.13 36.23 25.72
N ILE A 257 20.28 35.20 25.89
CA ILE A 257 19.06 35.40 26.67
C ILE A 257 19.39 34.90 28.08
N GLU A 258 19.68 35.81 29.00
CA GLU A 258 19.75 35.49 30.43
C GLU A 258 18.45 34.79 30.84
N GLU A 259 18.56 33.53 31.21
CA GLU A 259 17.43 32.82 31.83
C GLU A 259 17.07 33.55 33.13
N PRO A 260 15.80 33.91 33.33
CA PRO A 260 15.41 34.51 34.61
C PRO A 260 15.68 33.48 35.72
N GLU A 261 16.54 33.82 36.68
CA GLU A 261 16.80 33.04 37.87
C GLU A 261 15.48 32.67 38.55
N MET A 262 15.05 31.43 38.33
CA MET A 262 13.90 30.88 39.06
C MET A 262 14.37 30.48 40.46
N ASN A 263 13.95 31.28 41.42
CA ASN A 263 14.19 31.11 42.85
C ASN A 263 13.86 29.67 43.29
N ASP A 264 14.80 28.97 43.91
CA ASP A 264 14.70 27.58 44.33
C ASP A 264 13.50 27.28 45.24
N ASP A 265 12.96 28.27 45.91
CA ASP A 265 11.76 28.19 46.76
C ASP A 265 10.47 27.89 45.97
N LYS A 266 10.41 28.21 44.66
CA LYS A 266 9.24 27.84 43.82
C LYS A 266 9.28 26.44 43.30
N LYS A 267 10.45 25.84 43.08
CA LYS A 267 10.59 24.43 42.65
C LYS A 267 10.16 23.46 43.74
N ALA A 268 10.52 23.75 45.01
CA ALA A 268 10.12 22.91 46.13
C ALA A 268 8.61 22.86 46.35
N ASN A 269 7.89 23.93 46.06
CA ASN A 269 6.45 24.03 46.26
C ASN A 269 5.64 23.31 45.17
N ILE A 270 6.15 23.15 43.93
CA ILE A 270 5.49 22.43 42.85
C ILE A 270 5.63 20.91 43.05
N PHE A 271 6.78 20.43 43.48
CA PHE A 271 7.00 19.02 43.79
C PHE A 271 6.20 18.58 45.02
N GLY A 272 6.03 19.43 46.03
CA GLY A 272 5.20 19.14 47.20
C GLY A 272 3.74 18.98 46.83
N LYS A 273 3.16 19.87 46.04
CA LYS A 273 1.77 19.78 45.56
C LYS A 273 1.51 18.58 44.63
N MET A 274 2.48 18.21 43.83
CA MET A 274 2.36 17.01 42.96
C MET A 274 2.38 15.73 43.76
N LYS A 275 3.15 15.65 44.87
CA LYS A 275 3.20 14.49 45.76
C LYS A 275 1.90 14.35 46.56
N GLU A 276 1.33 15.44 47.08
CA GLU A 276 0.04 15.43 47.77
C GLU A 276 -1.13 15.04 46.83
N TRP A 277 -1.08 15.43 45.57
CA TRP A 277 -2.09 15.02 44.58
C TRP A 277 -2.01 13.49 44.26
N PHE A 278 -0.79 12.94 44.18
CA PHE A 278 -0.60 11.50 43.97
C PHE A 278 -0.96 10.61 45.18
N GLU A 279 -0.90 11.14 46.40
CA GLU A 279 -1.30 10.41 47.62
C GLU A 279 -2.83 10.43 47.87
N GLN A 280 -3.59 11.22 47.09
CA GLN A 280 -5.07 11.30 47.16
C GLN A 280 -5.78 10.53 46.01
N LEU A 281 -5.04 9.85 45.14
CA LEU A 281 -5.53 8.94 44.09
C LEU A 281 -5.33 7.48 44.49
#